data_1ccbdc448455ddb73bd14573c255be53
#
_entry.id   1ccbdc448455ddb73bd14573c255be53
#
_cell.length_a   1.000
_cell.length_b   1.000
_cell.length_c   1.000
_cell.angle_alpha   90.00
_cell.angle_beta   90.00
_cell.angle_gamma   90.00
#
_symmetry.space_group_name_H-M   'P 1'
#
loop_
_entity.id
_entity.type
_entity.pdbx_description
1 polymer ?
#
loop_
_entity_poly.entity_id
_entity_poly.type
_entity_poly.pdbx_seq_one_letter_code
_entity_poly.pdbx_strand_id
1 'polypeptide(L)'
;MSSQREIRLNAFDMNCVGHQSPGLWAHPRDRSWQYKDLDYWVDLARLLERGKFDGLFIADVLGVYDVYNGNGDAAIRQAAQVPVNDPLALVTPMALVTEHLGFGLTASLSFERPYPFARRLSTLDHLTKGRVGWNIVTSYLESGARNIGQQAQTAHDARYDYADEYLEVIYKLLEGSWEEGAILRDRERRIFSDPSKIHAINHHGKFFDVPGYHLCEPSPQRTPVLYQAGASSRGKQFAASHAECVFVASPSKSALKKTVADIRRRAAEAGRDPHSILIFNMQTAIVGETDKAAQAKWQEYKNWTSYEGALALISGWTGIDFGQYQPDEVFTYAKTNAIQSVVDTFSTADPDKQWSVKAMAEWVGIGGFGPLIVGSAETVADELQSWVEETDVDGFNLAYAVTHETFTDVVELLIPELQKRGVYKREYRQGTLREKLFGGSARLQAPHPGAGYRIHEQSGILMPV
;
A
#
# COMPACT_ATOMS: atom_id res chain seq x y z
N MET A 1 -15.34 -17.59 -25.51
CA MET A 1 -14.03 -17.62 -24.84
C MET A 1 -14.11 -16.59 -23.74
N SER A 2 -14.12 -16.97 -22.47
CA SER A 2 -14.01 -15.99 -21.38
C SER A 2 -12.66 -15.28 -21.56
N SER A 3 -12.66 -13.95 -21.62
CA SER A 3 -11.41 -13.19 -21.62
C SER A 3 -10.64 -13.57 -20.36
N GLN A 4 -9.44 -14.08 -20.51
CA GLN A 4 -8.56 -14.34 -19.38
C GLN A 4 -8.38 -13.03 -18.62
N ARG A 5 -8.50 -13.08 -17.30
CA ARG A 5 -8.42 -11.88 -16.44
C ARG A 5 -6.98 -11.38 -16.38
N GLU A 6 -6.79 -10.08 -16.62
CA GLU A 6 -5.47 -9.43 -16.51
C GLU A 6 -4.98 -9.46 -15.06
N ILE A 7 -3.78 -9.97 -14.83
CA ILE A 7 -3.10 -9.93 -13.52
C ILE A 7 -2.46 -8.55 -13.37
N ARG A 8 -2.71 -7.88 -12.25
CA ARG A 8 -2.09 -6.60 -11.91
C ARG A 8 -0.94 -6.82 -10.93
N LEU A 9 0.16 -6.08 -11.11
CA LEU A 9 1.32 -6.20 -10.26
C LEU A 9 1.77 -4.84 -9.74
N ASN A 10 1.89 -4.74 -8.41
CA ASN A 10 2.67 -3.69 -7.75
C ASN A 10 3.95 -4.30 -7.17
N ALA A 11 5.04 -3.55 -7.19
CA ALA A 11 6.20 -3.86 -6.37
C ALA A 11 5.98 -3.28 -4.97
N PHE A 12 6.34 -4.04 -3.95
CA PHE A 12 6.15 -3.66 -2.55
C PHE A 12 7.50 -3.46 -1.88
N ASP A 13 7.80 -2.22 -1.54
CA ASP A 13 9.05 -1.84 -0.90
C ASP A 13 8.80 -0.85 0.25
N MET A 14 9.85 -0.49 0.95
CA MET A 14 9.84 0.50 2.03
C MET A 14 11.17 1.25 2.01
N ASN A 15 11.17 2.54 2.33
CA ASN A 15 12.39 3.35 2.34
C ASN A 15 13.28 3.02 3.55
N CYS A 16 13.68 1.76 3.66
CA CYS A 16 14.46 1.20 4.78
C CYS A 16 15.38 0.08 4.30
N VAL A 17 16.18 -0.47 5.20
CA VAL A 17 17.09 -1.60 4.89
C VAL A 17 16.31 -2.92 4.85
N GLY A 18 15.75 -3.38 5.95
CA GLY A 18 15.03 -4.65 6.03
C GLY A 18 13.52 -4.43 6.06
N HIS A 19 12.83 -4.66 4.92
CA HIS A 19 11.38 -4.47 4.84
C HIS A 19 10.59 -5.70 5.30
N GLN A 20 10.47 -6.74 4.45
CA GLN A 20 9.67 -7.94 4.72
C GLN A 20 10.53 -9.22 4.85
N SER A 21 11.83 -9.08 4.74
CA SER A 21 12.76 -10.21 4.77
C SER A 21 13.94 -9.91 5.70
N PRO A 22 13.72 -9.93 7.03
CA PRO A 22 14.72 -9.54 8.01
C PRO A 22 15.96 -10.44 7.91
N GLY A 23 17.14 -9.80 7.93
CA GLY A 23 18.45 -10.45 7.78
C GLY A 23 18.96 -10.52 6.35
N LEU A 24 18.11 -10.53 5.33
CA LEU A 24 18.53 -10.65 3.92
C LEU A 24 19.31 -9.44 3.40
N TRP A 25 19.30 -8.31 4.10
CA TRP A 25 20.19 -7.17 3.79
C TRP A 25 21.67 -7.54 3.84
N ALA A 26 22.06 -8.59 4.57
CA ALA A 26 23.42 -9.09 4.65
C ALA A 26 23.80 -10.02 3.49
N HIS A 27 22.85 -10.42 2.65
CA HIS A 27 23.10 -11.25 1.47
C HIS A 27 24.00 -10.51 0.47
N PRO A 28 25.04 -11.14 -0.10
CA PRO A 28 26.05 -10.44 -0.95
C PRO A 28 25.46 -9.70 -2.16
N ARG A 29 24.34 -10.14 -2.69
CA ARG A 29 23.65 -9.54 -3.84
C ARG A 29 22.55 -8.55 -3.46
N ASP A 30 22.24 -8.39 -2.16
CA ASP A 30 21.23 -7.43 -1.70
C ASP A 30 21.75 -5.99 -1.79
N ARG A 31 20.88 -5.09 -2.20
CA ARG A 31 21.18 -3.66 -2.33
C ARG A 31 20.38 -2.79 -1.36
N SER A 32 19.55 -3.36 -0.47
CA SER A 32 18.66 -2.59 0.40
C SER A 32 19.39 -1.60 1.31
N TRP A 33 20.64 -1.87 1.68
CA TRP A 33 21.48 -0.94 2.44
C TRP A 33 21.78 0.39 1.71
N GLN A 34 21.53 0.45 0.38
CA GLN A 34 21.62 1.66 -0.45
C GLN A 34 20.31 2.47 -0.45
N TYR A 35 19.33 2.10 0.34
CA TYR A 35 18.00 2.75 0.41
C TYR A 35 18.05 4.29 0.52
N LYS A 36 19.14 4.86 1.02
CA LYS A 36 19.37 6.31 1.14
C LYS A 36 19.96 6.97 -0.11
N ASP A 37 20.32 6.17 -1.13
CA ASP A 37 20.95 6.65 -2.35
C ASP A 37 19.92 6.75 -3.48
N LEU A 38 19.86 7.87 -4.20
CA LEU A 38 18.87 8.07 -5.26
C LEU A 38 19.00 7.06 -6.40
N ASP A 39 20.22 6.65 -6.73
CA ASP A 39 20.48 5.69 -7.81
C ASP A 39 19.79 4.34 -7.55
N TYR A 40 19.70 3.90 -6.28
CA TYR A 40 18.95 2.71 -5.89
C TYR A 40 17.48 2.80 -6.34
N TRP A 41 16.81 3.91 -6.04
CA TRP A 41 15.40 4.11 -6.34
C TRP A 41 15.14 4.39 -7.82
N VAL A 42 16.02 5.12 -8.46
CA VAL A 42 15.95 5.40 -9.91
C VAL A 42 16.14 4.12 -10.72
N ASP A 43 17.09 3.27 -10.35
CA ASP A 43 17.30 1.96 -10.99
C ASP A 43 16.09 1.06 -10.80
N LEU A 44 15.54 1.01 -9.58
CA LEU A 44 14.34 0.23 -9.28
C LEU A 44 13.13 0.73 -10.11
N ALA A 45 12.89 2.03 -10.15
CA ALA A 45 11.77 2.59 -10.90
C ALA A 45 11.86 2.27 -12.41
N ARG A 46 13.05 2.39 -13.00
CA ARG A 46 13.29 2.00 -14.41
C ARG A 46 13.07 0.51 -14.65
N LEU A 47 13.55 -0.33 -13.75
CA LEU A 47 13.36 -1.78 -13.81
C LEU A 47 11.87 -2.14 -13.79
N LEU A 48 11.12 -1.58 -12.85
CA LEU A 48 9.68 -1.85 -12.70
C LEU A 48 8.86 -1.33 -13.89
N GLU A 49 9.20 -0.15 -14.41
CA GLU A 49 8.53 0.36 -15.61
C GLU A 49 8.81 -0.51 -16.84
N ARG A 50 10.05 -1.00 -17.02
CA ARG A 50 10.38 -1.97 -18.08
C ARG A 50 9.56 -3.25 -17.96
N GLY A 51 9.33 -3.74 -16.74
CA GLY A 51 8.45 -4.86 -16.43
C GLY A 51 6.94 -4.55 -16.48
N LYS A 52 6.55 -3.32 -16.84
CA LYS A 52 5.14 -2.91 -16.93
C LYS A 52 4.37 -3.04 -15.61
N PHE A 53 5.01 -2.87 -14.47
CA PHE A 53 4.32 -2.85 -13.18
C PHE A 53 3.28 -1.72 -13.13
N ASP A 54 2.15 -1.95 -12.47
CA ASP A 54 1.13 -0.93 -12.26
C ASP A 54 1.63 0.19 -11.34
N GLY A 55 2.41 -0.17 -10.33
CA GLY A 55 3.03 0.79 -9.43
C GLY A 55 4.14 0.22 -8.56
N LEU A 56 4.90 1.13 -7.97
CA LEU A 56 5.73 0.89 -6.80
C LEU A 56 4.95 1.36 -5.57
N PHE A 57 4.58 0.41 -4.71
CA PHE A 57 3.91 0.69 -3.46
C PHE A 57 4.95 0.75 -2.34
N ILE A 58 5.07 1.92 -1.71
CA ILE A 58 6.07 2.18 -0.68
C ILE A 58 5.38 2.27 0.68
N ALA A 59 5.65 1.27 1.52
CA ALA A 59 5.20 1.25 2.91
C ALA A 59 5.93 2.31 3.73
N ASP A 60 5.33 2.71 4.84
CA ASP A 60 5.95 3.57 5.85
C ASP A 60 5.42 3.27 7.24
N VAL A 61 6.30 3.38 8.21
CA VAL A 61 6.01 3.23 9.64
C VAL A 61 6.78 4.29 10.41
N LEU A 62 6.07 5.17 11.09
CA LEU A 62 6.69 6.19 11.93
C LEU A 62 6.84 5.68 13.37
N GLY A 63 7.85 4.85 13.59
CA GLY A 63 8.15 4.27 14.90
C GLY A 63 9.13 3.11 14.81
N VAL A 64 9.71 2.74 15.93
CA VAL A 64 10.62 1.59 16.06
C VAL A 64 9.83 0.40 16.61
N TYR A 65 10.13 -0.79 16.13
CA TYR A 65 9.59 -2.05 16.66
C TYR A 65 10.26 -2.37 18.01
N ASP A 66 9.65 -1.89 19.09
CA ASP A 66 10.18 -1.93 20.46
C ASP A 66 9.42 -2.87 21.39
N VAL A 67 8.58 -3.75 20.85
CA VAL A 67 7.78 -4.70 21.65
C VAL A 67 8.61 -5.94 22.05
N TYR A 68 9.39 -6.49 21.12
CA TYR A 68 10.22 -7.67 21.38
C TYR A 68 11.26 -7.37 22.47
N ASN A 69 11.23 -8.15 23.57
CA ASN A 69 12.04 -7.93 24.77
C ASN A 69 11.89 -6.51 25.39
N GLY A 70 10.78 -5.81 25.10
CA GLY A 70 10.47 -4.50 25.66
C GLY A 70 11.41 -3.36 25.23
N ASN A 71 12.15 -3.52 24.12
CA ASN A 71 13.06 -2.49 23.59
C ASN A 71 13.27 -2.63 22.07
N GLY A 72 13.92 -1.62 21.45
CA GLY A 72 14.19 -1.58 20.02
C GLY A 72 15.49 -2.27 19.57
N ASP A 73 16.25 -2.89 20.45
CA ASP A 73 17.60 -3.36 20.16
C ASP A 73 17.64 -4.40 19.03
N ALA A 74 16.70 -5.34 19.05
CA ALA A 74 16.60 -6.37 18.00
C ALA A 74 16.26 -5.75 16.63
N ALA A 75 15.30 -4.86 16.58
CA ALA A 75 14.92 -4.16 15.35
C ALA A 75 16.09 -3.36 14.79
N ILE A 76 16.80 -2.61 15.61
CA ILE A 76 17.97 -1.81 15.22
C ILE A 76 19.13 -2.70 14.76
N ARG A 77 19.45 -3.75 15.48
CA ARG A 77 20.55 -4.68 15.16
C ARG A 77 20.31 -5.41 13.86
N GLN A 78 19.07 -5.83 13.61
CA GLN A 78 18.68 -6.61 12.45
C GLN A 78 18.19 -5.75 11.27
N ALA A 79 18.22 -4.43 11.43
CA ALA A 79 17.67 -3.47 10.46
C ALA A 79 16.21 -3.77 10.07
N ALA A 80 15.40 -4.25 11.02
CA ALA A 80 14.00 -4.60 10.79
C ALA A 80 13.13 -3.34 10.73
N GLN A 81 12.95 -2.78 9.54
CA GLN A 81 12.25 -1.53 9.22
C GLN A 81 12.79 -0.30 9.97
N VAL A 82 14.05 -0.35 10.39
CA VAL A 82 14.81 0.76 10.94
C VAL A 82 16.30 0.54 10.63
N PRO A 83 17.04 1.55 10.11
CA PRO A 83 16.60 2.93 9.84
C PRO A 83 15.60 3.03 8.67
N VAL A 84 14.74 4.05 8.69
CA VAL A 84 13.71 4.31 7.69
C VAL A 84 13.67 5.81 7.35
N ASN A 85 13.50 6.11 6.06
CA ASN A 85 13.40 7.48 5.53
C ASN A 85 11.99 7.76 5.00
N ASP A 86 11.64 9.05 4.87
CA ASP A 86 10.35 9.51 4.32
C ASP A 86 10.18 9.04 2.85
N PRO A 87 9.14 8.29 2.52
CA PRO A 87 8.90 7.80 1.15
C PRO A 87 8.47 8.90 0.17
N LEU A 88 7.85 9.99 0.65
CA LEU A 88 7.33 11.03 -0.23
C LEU A 88 8.44 11.75 -0.99
N ALA A 89 9.62 11.88 -0.39
CA ALA A 89 10.78 12.51 -1.01
C ALA A 89 11.30 11.74 -2.24
N LEU A 90 11.07 10.44 -2.32
CA LEU A 90 11.55 9.56 -3.39
C LEU A 90 10.74 9.66 -4.68
N VAL A 91 9.49 10.10 -4.62
CA VAL A 91 8.56 10.03 -5.75
C VAL A 91 9.04 10.90 -6.91
N THR A 92 9.45 12.11 -6.63
CA THR A 92 9.82 13.10 -7.67
C THR A 92 10.99 12.64 -8.55
N PRO A 93 12.14 12.17 -7.99
CA PRO A 93 13.23 11.66 -8.81
C PRO A 93 12.86 10.39 -9.59
N MET A 94 12.07 9.50 -9.02
CA MET A 94 11.59 8.31 -9.74
C MET A 94 10.61 8.69 -10.86
N ALA A 95 9.72 9.65 -10.63
CA ALA A 95 8.78 10.15 -11.64
C ALA A 95 9.49 10.86 -12.80
N LEU A 96 10.64 11.48 -12.55
CA LEU A 96 11.45 12.15 -13.58
C LEU A 96 12.03 11.17 -14.60
N VAL A 97 12.33 9.94 -14.19
CA VAL A 97 12.97 8.91 -15.04
C VAL A 97 12.00 7.85 -15.56
N THR A 98 10.71 8.01 -15.31
CA THR A 98 9.63 7.12 -15.74
C THR A 98 8.49 7.91 -16.38
N GLU A 99 7.70 7.26 -17.25
CA GLU A 99 6.55 7.89 -17.91
C GLU A 99 5.22 7.30 -17.43
N HIS A 100 5.20 6.04 -17.00
CA HIS A 100 3.97 5.29 -16.78
C HIS A 100 3.81 4.70 -15.38
N LEU A 101 4.91 4.37 -14.71
CA LEU A 101 4.90 3.72 -13.40
C LEU A 101 4.12 4.58 -12.38
N GLY A 102 3.16 3.95 -11.68
CA GLY A 102 2.46 4.57 -10.56
C GLY A 102 3.27 4.53 -9.26
N PHE A 103 2.93 5.41 -8.32
CA PHE A 103 3.59 5.49 -7.02
C PHE A 103 2.53 5.49 -5.91
N GLY A 104 2.36 4.34 -5.24
CA GLY A 104 1.51 4.22 -4.07
C GLY A 104 2.30 4.56 -2.80
N LEU A 105 1.92 5.60 -2.09
CA LEU A 105 2.66 6.12 -0.95
C LEU A 105 1.90 5.94 0.34
N THR A 106 2.53 5.36 1.33
CA THR A 106 1.98 5.32 2.67
C THR A 106 2.23 6.64 3.38
N ALA A 107 1.15 7.25 3.87
CA ALA A 107 1.23 8.40 4.77
C ALA A 107 0.13 8.30 5.82
N SER A 108 0.54 8.35 7.09
CA SER A 108 -0.39 8.24 8.21
C SER A 108 -1.14 9.54 8.45
N LEU A 109 -2.47 9.45 8.38
CA LEU A 109 -3.34 10.57 8.74
C LEU A 109 -3.29 10.92 10.25
N SER A 110 -2.81 10.01 11.09
CA SER A 110 -2.69 10.24 12.54
C SER A 110 -1.58 11.22 12.90
N PHE A 111 -0.61 11.45 12.02
CA PHE A 111 0.59 12.21 12.33
C PHE A 111 0.68 13.56 11.60
N GLU A 112 -0.16 13.77 10.59
CA GLU A 112 -0.21 15.03 9.83
C GLU A 112 -1.60 15.65 9.85
N ARG A 113 -1.67 17.00 9.76
CA ARG A 113 -2.93 17.71 9.58
C ARG A 113 -3.38 17.65 8.12
N PRO A 114 -4.70 17.57 7.84
CA PRO A 114 -5.20 17.39 6.47
C PRO A 114 -4.87 18.55 5.53
N TYR A 115 -4.87 19.79 6.01
CA TYR A 115 -4.63 20.97 5.17
C TYR A 115 -3.21 21.02 4.55
N PRO A 116 -2.11 20.91 5.32
CA PRO A 116 -0.77 20.83 4.73
C PRO A 116 -0.56 19.55 3.92
N PHE A 117 -1.18 18.45 4.32
CA PHE A 117 -1.07 17.19 3.60
C PHE A 117 -1.77 17.24 2.23
N ALA A 118 -2.97 17.84 2.12
CA ALA A 118 -3.63 18.07 0.83
C ALA A 118 -2.74 18.83 -0.15
N ARG A 119 -2.03 19.87 0.32
CA ARG A 119 -1.07 20.62 -0.50
C ARG A 119 0.06 19.72 -1.00
N ARG A 120 0.62 18.86 -0.14
CA ARG A 120 1.69 17.92 -0.51
C ARG A 120 1.21 16.92 -1.56
N LEU A 121 0.02 16.34 -1.37
CA LEU A 121 -0.59 15.41 -2.33
C LEU A 121 -0.78 16.05 -3.70
N SER A 122 -1.36 17.27 -3.76
CA SER A 122 -1.53 18.00 -5.03
C SER A 122 -0.19 18.29 -5.70
N THR A 123 0.83 18.68 -4.93
CA THR A 123 2.18 18.91 -5.46
C THR A 123 2.74 17.65 -6.12
N LEU A 124 2.65 16.51 -5.45
CA LEU A 124 3.11 15.23 -6.00
C LEU A 124 2.31 14.82 -7.22
N ASP A 125 0.99 15.02 -7.20
CA ASP A 125 0.12 14.67 -8.33
C ASP A 125 0.44 15.51 -9.59
N HIS A 126 0.73 16.81 -9.41
CA HIS A 126 1.23 17.67 -10.49
C HIS A 126 2.56 17.19 -11.04
N LEU A 127 3.57 16.98 -10.17
CA LEU A 127 4.92 16.63 -10.57
C LEU A 127 5.00 15.24 -11.24
N THR A 128 4.12 14.32 -10.84
CA THR A 128 4.03 12.98 -11.42
C THR A 128 3.08 12.89 -12.62
N LYS A 129 2.42 13.99 -12.99
CA LYS A 129 1.39 14.00 -14.05
C LYS A 129 0.26 13.00 -13.77
N GLY A 130 -0.21 12.96 -12.53
CA GLY A 130 -1.32 12.10 -12.12
C GLY A 130 -0.94 10.64 -11.87
N ARG A 131 0.29 10.34 -11.44
CA ARG A 131 0.73 8.96 -11.20
C ARG A 131 0.90 8.60 -9.71
N VAL A 132 0.46 9.46 -8.81
CA VAL A 132 0.54 9.21 -7.37
C VAL A 132 -0.77 8.63 -6.83
N GLY A 133 -0.65 7.75 -5.84
CA GLY A 133 -1.73 7.26 -5.01
C GLY A 133 -1.35 7.33 -3.53
N TRP A 134 -2.33 7.45 -2.67
CA TRP A 134 -2.16 7.55 -1.23
C TRP A 134 -2.69 6.30 -0.53
N ASN A 135 -1.81 5.58 0.15
CA ASN A 135 -2.18 4.51 1.08
C ASN A 135 -2.52 5.11 2.43
N ILE A 136 -3.79 5.05 2.77
CA ILE A 136 -4.37 5.62 3.98
C ILE A 136 -4.13 4.65 5.13
N VAL A 137 -3.36 5.07 6.14
CA VAL A 137 -3.13 4.29 7.35
C VAL A 137 -3.41 5.13 8.59
N THR A 138 -3.90 4.46 9.63
CA THR A 138 -4.19 5.06 10.93
C THR A 138 -3.11 4.80 11.96
N SER A 139 -1.99 4.19 11.54
CA SER A 139 -0.87 3.75 12.37
C SER A 139 -1.25 2.73 13.46
N TYR A 140 -0.25 2.05 14.04
CA TYR A 140 -0.48 1.01 15.06
C TYR A 140 0.63 0.95 16.12
N LEU A 141 1.82 1.50 15.85
CA LEU A 141 2.94 1.43 16.78
C LEU A 141 2.80 2.44 17.92
N GLU A 142 2.93 1.95 19.14
CA GLU A 142 2.97 2.78 20.35
C GLU A 142 4.18 3.74 20.36
N SER A 143 5.35 3.29 19.85
CA SER A 143 6.55 4.11 19.73
C SER A 143 6.32 5.34 18.86
N GLY A 144 5.60 5.21 17.75
CA GLY A 144 5.22 6.33 16.89
C GLY A 144 4.31 7.33 17.60
N ALA A 145 3.29 6.85 18.30
CA ALA A 145 2.37 7.69 19.07
C ALA A 145 3.09 8.48 20.17
N ARG A 146 3.99 7.81 20.92
CA ARG A 146 4.79 8.48 21.96
C ARG A 146 5.70 9.57 21.38
N ASN A 147 6.32 9.33 20.22
CA ASN A 147 7.25 10.30 19.60
C ASN A 147 6.57 11.56 19.07
N ILE A 148 5.25 11.56 18.88
CA ILE A 148 4.45 12.76 18.57
C ILE A 148 3.75 13.36 19.80
N GLY A 149 4.12 12.93 21.00
CA GLY A 149 3.63 13.48 22.27
C GLY A 149 2.33 12.87 22.79
N GLN A 150 1.84 11.78 22.21
CA GLN A 150 0.69 11.04 22.75
C GLN A 150 1.15 10.12 23.88
N GLN A 151 0.31 9.93 24.91
CA GLN A 151 0.63 9.02 26.01
C GLN A 151 0.54 7.55 25.58
N ALA A 152 -0.40 7.23 24.69
CA ALA A 152 -0.62 5.91 24.13
C ALA A 152 -1.25 6.03 22.75
N GLN A 153 -1.19 4.96 21.95
CA GLN A 153 -1.89 4.88 20.67
C GLN A 153 -3.41 4.94 20.90
N THR A 154 -4.09 5.77 20.12
CA THR A 154 -5.55 5.88 20.14
C THR A 154 -6.19 4.51 19.88
N ALA A 155 -7.32 4.21 20.54
CA ALA A 155 -8.07 3.00 20.34
C ALA A 155 -8.40 2.76 18.86
N HIS A 156 -8.31 1.51 18.41
CA HIS A 156 -8.38 1.11 17.01
C HIS A 156 -9.58 1.74 16.27
N ASP A 157 -10.81 1.61 16.77
CA ASP A 157 -11.99 2.10 16.07
C ASP A 157 -12.10 3.64 16.09
N ALA A 158 -11.66 4.29 17.16
CA ALA A 158 -11.62 5.74 17.26
C ALA A 158 -10.63 6.38 16.25
N ARG A 159 -9.58 5.64 15.83
CA ARG A 159 -8.70 6.09 14.76
C ARG A 159 -9.43 6.19 13.41
N TYR A 160 -10.40 5.32 13.15
CA TYR A 160 -11.20 5.38 11.92
C TYR A 160 -12.26 6.50 11.95
N ASP A 161 -12.80 6.86 13.13
CA ASP A 161 -13.68 8.03 13.23
C ASP A 161 -12.94 9.33 12.92
N TYR A 162 -11.70 9.42 13.38
CA TYR A 162 -10.78 10.51 13.00
C TYR A 162 -10.45 10.49 11.50
N ALA A 163 -10.26 9.29 10.92
CA ALA A 163 -9.95 9.10 9.51
C ALA A 163 -11.12 9.50 8.60
N ASP A 164 -12.36 9.22 8.98
CA ASP A 164 -13.55 9.61 8.20
C ASP A 164 -13.63 11.14 8.07
N GLU A 165 -13.47 11.90 9.17
CA GLU A 165 -13.46 13.35 9.12
C GLU A 165 -12.23 13.92 8.40
N TYR A 166 -11.07 13.25 8.55
CA TYR A 166 -9.87 13.63 7.81
C TYR A 166 -10.10 13.57 6.29
N LEU A 167 -10.71 12.48 5.80
CA LEU A 167 -11.03 12.32 4.38
C LEU A 167 -12.09 13.31 3.91
N GLU A 168 -13.08 13.64 4.74
CA GLU A 168 -14.04 14.69 4.41
C GLU A 168 -13.32 16.01 4.12
N VAL A 169 -12.37 16.40 4.97
CA VAL A 169 -11.56 17.62 4.76
C VAL A 169 -10.73 17.52 3.48
N ILE A 170 -10.09 16.37 3.24
CA ILE A 170 -9.32 16.13 2.00
C ILE A 170 -10.21 16.26 0.76
N TYR A 171 -11.38 15.66 0.74
CA TYR A 171 -12.30 15.76 -0.40
C TYR A 171 -12.81 17.19 -0.61
N LYS A 172 -13.19 17.90 0.45
CA LYS A 172 -13.57 19.31 0.38
C LYS A 172 -12.47 20.17 -0.25
N LEU A 173 -11.22 19.94 0.17
CA LEU A 173 -10.07 20.69 -0.35
C LEU A 173 -9.77 20.33 -1.81
N LEU A 174 -9.65 19.05 -2.15
CA LEU A 174 -9.16 18.60 -3.44
C LEU A 174 -10.23 18.59 -4.53
N GLU A 175 -11.46 18.24 -4.21
CA GLU A 175 -12.57 18.15 -5.17
C GLU A 175 -13.46 19.40 -5.17
N GLY A 176 -13.69 20.02 -4.00
CA GLY A 176 -14.69 21.06 -3.81
C GLY A 176 -14.15 22.50 -3.84
N SER A 177 -12.86 22.73 -3.58
CA SER A 177 -12.37 24.10 -3.40
C SER A 177 -12.21 24.88 -4.71
N TRP A 178 -11.89 24.22 -5.82
CA TRP A 178 -11.68 24.86 -7.12
C TRP A 178 -12.60 24.27 -8.18
N GLU A 179 -13.41 25.10 -8.83
CA GLU A 179 -14.23 24.67 -9.97
C GLU A 179 -13.40 24.43 -11.23
N GLU A 180 -14.00 23.76 -12.22
CA GLU A 180 -13.43 23.69 -13.56
C GLU A 180 -13.37 25.08 -14.19
N GLY A 181 -12.27 25.37 -14.90
CA GLY A 181 -12.08 26.67 -15.54
C GLY A 181 -11.80 27.83 -14.59
N ALA A 182 -11.48 27.56 -13.30
CA ALA A 182 -11.02 28.61 -12.38
C ALA A 182 -9.68 29.23 -12.82
N ILE A 183 -8.82 28.47 -13.49
CA ILE A 183 -7.54 28.95 -14.03
C ILE A 183 -7.73 29.54 -15.42
N LEU A 184 -7.56 30.84 -15.56
CA LEU A 184 -7.74 31.57 -16.81
C LEU A 184 -6.44 31.79 -17.58
N ARG A 185 -5.36 32.11 -16.87
CA ARG A 185 -4.04 32.49 -17.46
C ARG A 185 -4.17 33.57 -18.54
N ASP A 186 -5.12 34.51 -18.38
CA ASP A 186 -5.37 35.61 -19.33
C ASP A 186 -4.25 36.66 -19.20
N ARG A 187 -3.33 36.60 -20.14
CA ARG A 187 -2.16 37.50 -20.18
C ARG A 187 -2.51 38.92 -20.57
N GLU A 188 -3.52 39.13 -21.37
CA GLU A 188 -3.93 40.44 -21.85
C GLU A 188 -4.57 41.23 -20.73
N ARG A 189 -5.52 40.63 -20.01
CA ARG A 189 -6.15 41.24 -18.81
C ARG A 189 -5.33 41.11 -17.53
N ARG A 190 -4.25 40.35 -17.57
CA ARG A 190 -3.39 40.03 -16.41
C ARG A 190 -4.16 39.37 -15.26
N ILE A 191 -5.07 38.47 -15.60
CA ILE A 191 -5.89 37.68 -14.67
C ILE A 191 -5.42 36.23 -14.75
N PHE A 192 -4.89 35.69 -13.61
CA PHE A 192 -4.43 34.32 -13.56
C PHE A 192 -5.60 33.34 -13.33
N SER A 193 -6.48 33.66 -12.38
CA SER A 193 -7.60 32.80 -12.00
C SER A 193 -8.84 33.66 -11.71
N ASP A 194 -10.01 33.00 -11.79
CA ASP A 194 -11.31 33.58 -11.44
C ASP A 194 -11.61 33.31 -9.95
N PRO A 195 -11.59 34.34 -9.09
CA PRO A 195 -11.85 34.15 -7.67
C PRO A 195 -13.29 33.71 -7.35
N SER A 196 -14.25 33.94 -8.26
CA SER A 196 -15.63 33.47 -8.07
C SER A 196 -15.77 31.95 -8.17
N LYS A 197 -14.78 31.28 -8.74
CA LYS A 197 -14.70 29.80 -8.90
C LYS A 197 -13.79 29.14 -7.87
N ILE A 198 -13.40 29.85 -6.81
CA ILE A 198 -12.54 29.33 -5.76
C ILE A 198 -13.24 29.50 -4.41
N HIS A 199 -13.50 28.41 -3.72
CA HIS A 199 -14.38 28.36 -2.56
C HIS A 199 -13.66 27.93 -1.30
N ALA A 200 -13.92 28.64 -0.21
CA ALA A 200 -13.55 28.22 1.14
C ALA A 200 -14.38 26.99 1.52
N ILE A 201 -13.75 25.99 2.14
CA ILE A 201 -14.44 24.74 2.49
C ILE A 201 -15.28 24.84 3.75
N ASN A 202 -15.03 25.85 4.60
CA ASN A 202 -15.75 26.15 5.83
C ASN A 202 -16.03 24.92 6.70
N HIS A 203 -15.03 24.05 6.84
CA HIS A 203 -15.18 22.83 7.62
C HIS A 203 -15.01 23.11 9.11
N HIS A 204 -16.04 22.78 9.90
CA HIS A 204 -16.07 22.83 11.35
C HIS A 204 -16.53 21.46 11.86
N GLY A 205 -15.61 20.62 12.30
CA GLY A 205 -15.87 19.25 12.70
C GLY A 205 -15.45 18.95 14.14
N LYS A 206 -15.52 17.68 14.50
CA LYS A 206 -15.12 17.21 15.83
C LYS A 206 -13.60 17.26 16.03
N PHE A 207 -12.84 16.97 14.98
CA PHE A 207 -11.39 16.82 15.03
C PHE A 207 -10.66 17.95 14.30
N PHE A 208 -11.32 18.58 13.31
CA PHE A 208 -10.70 19.57 12.44
C PHE A 208 -11.56 20.84 12.31
N ASP A 209 -10.86 21.97 12.25
CA ASP A 209 -11.40 23.27 11.87
C ASP A 209 -10.54 23.81 10.72
N VAL A 210 -11.11 23.85 9.51
CA VAL A 210 -10.42 24.25 8.28
C VAL A 210 -11.34 25.19 7.49
N PRO A 211 -11.31 26.51 7.79
CA PRO A 211 -12.24 27.46 7.15
C PRO A 211 -11.83 27.85 5.72
N GLY A 212 -10.56 27.69 5.34
CA GLY A 212 -9.99 28.22 4.11
C GLY A 212 -10.25 27.40 2.84
N TYR A 213 -9.62 27.79 1.75
CA TYR A 213 -9.63 27.07 0.47
C TYR A 213 -8.30 26.38 0.22
N HIS A 214 -8.28 25.42 -0.71
CA HIS A 214 -7.06 24.72 -1.11
C HIS A 214 -6.08 25.67 -1.81
N LEU A 215 -4.77 25.55 -1.50
CA LEU A 215 -3.76 26.46 -2.03
C LEU A 215 -3.28 26.12 -3.44
N CYS A 216 -3.38 24.85 -3.85
CA CYS A 216 -2.91 24.43 -5.17
C CYS A 216 -4.03 24.57 -6.19
N GLU A 217 -3.67 24.93 -7.44
CA GLU A 217 -4.57 24.72 -8.56
C GLU A 217 -4.89 23.21 -8.73
N PRO A 218 -6.02 22.87 -9.36
CA PRO A 218 -6.43 21.47 -9.52
C PRO A 218 -5.35 20.62 -10.19
N SER A 219 -4.94 19.54 -9.52
CA SER A 219 -4.00 18.55 -10.05
C SER A 219 -4.72 17.55 -10.99
N PRO A 220 -3.99 16.76 -11.80
CA PRO A 220 -4.60 15.87 -12.79
C PRO A 220 -5.66 14.92 -12.25
N GLN A 221 -5.45 14.33 -11.08
CA GLN A 221 -6.40 13.43 -10.43
C GLN A 221 -7.29 14.15 -9.41
N ARG A 222 -6.95 15.36 -9.01
CA ARG A 222 -7.42 16.07 -7.82
C ARG A 222 -7.17 15.24 -6.57
N THR A 223 -8.04 14.31 -6.22
CA THR A 223 -7.76 13.29 -5.21
C THR A 223 -6.91 12.19 -5.84
N PRO A 224 -5.69 11.91 -5.37
CA PRO A 224 -4.90 10.77 -5.82
C PRO A 224 -5.64 9.45 -5.66
N VAL A 225 -5.22 8.39 -6.38
CA VAL A 225 -5.79 7.04 -6.17
C VAL A 225 -5.67 6.66 -4.69
N LEU A 226 -6.77 6.17 -4.11
CA LEU A 226 -6.86 5.84 -2.70
C LEU A 226 -6.63 4.35 -2.48
N TYR A 227 -5.51 4.05 -1.80
CA TYR A 227 -5.16 2.71 -1.33
C TYR A 227 -5.48 2.57 0.16
N GLN A 228 -5.77 1.36 0.60
CA GLN A 228 -5.96 1.06 2.01
C GLN A 228 -5.56 -0.39 2.32
N ALA A 229 -4.95 -0.62 3.47
CA ALA A 229 -4.46 -1.91 3.93
C ALA A 229 -5.08 -2.30 5.28
N GLY A 230 -6.41 -2.30 5.40
CA GLY A 230 -7.11 -2.62 6.65
C GLY A 230 -7.88 -3.94 6.56
N ALA A 231 -7.47 -4.93 7.35
CA ALA A 231 -8.10 -6.25 7.38
C ALA A 231 -9.10 -6.44 8.53
N SER A 232 -9.16 -5.50 9.51
CA SER A 232 -10.17 -5.50 10.58
C SER A 232 -11.57 -5.22 10.05
N SER A 233 -12.63 -5.53 10.81
CA SER A 233 -14.01 -5.25 10.39
C SER A 233 -14.23 -3.76 10.12
N ARG A 234 -13.76 -2.87 11.02
CA ARG A 234 -13.85 -1.40 10.83
C ARG A 234 -12.98 -0.92 9.67
N GLY A 235 -11.77 -1.50 9.50
CA GLY A 235 -10.90 -1.20 8.36
C GLY A 235 -11.51 -1.61 7.02
N LYS A 236 -12.13 -2.76 6.93
CA LYS A 236 -12.86 -3.20 5.70
C LYS A 236 -14.07 -2.31 5.41
N GLN A 237 -14.80 -1.85 6.44
CA GLN A 237 -15.88 -0.89 6.26
C GLN A 237 -15.39 0.43 5.70
N PHE A 238 -14.31 0.97 6.27
CA PHE A 238 -13.65 2.18 5.79
C PHE A 238 -13.16 2.00 4.34
N ALA A 239 -12.51 0.87 4.02
CA ALA A 239 -12.08 0.55 2.67
C ALA A 239 -13.24 0.50 1.68
N ALA A 240 -14.35 -0.15 2.04
CA ALA A 240 -15.55 -0.23 1.20
C ALA A 240 -16.14 1.13 0.86
N SER A 241 -16.03 2.10 1.77
CA SER A 241 -16.50 3.47 1.55
C SER A 241 -15.52 4.30 0.71
N HIS A 242 -14.23 4.23 1.02
CA HIS A 242 -13.24 5.21 0.55
C HIS A 242 -12.17 4.65 -0.39
N ALA A 243 -11.78 3.37 -0.27
CA ALA A 243 -10.67 2.86 -1.06
C ALA A 243 -11.06 2.58 -2.52
N GLU A 244 -10.12 2.79 -3.43
CA GLU A 244 -10.16 2.32 -4.81
C GLU A 244 -9.34 1.03 -4.99
N CYS A 245 -8.27 0.89 -4.18
CA CYS A 245 -7.45 -0.31 -4.12
C CYS A 245 -7.30 -0.78 -2.66
N VAL A 246 -7.38 -2.08 -2.43
CA VAL A 246 -7.20 -2.68 -1.10
C VAL A 246 -6.06 -3.68 -1.14
N PHE A 247 -5.12 -3.52 -0.22
CA PHE A 247 -4.06 -4.49 0.01
C PHE A 247 -4.44 -5.43 1.14
N VAL A 248 -4.26 -6.72 0.89
CA VAL A 248 -4.47 -7.78 1.88
C VAL A 248 -3.25 -8.69 1.94
N ALA A 249 -3.05 -9.36 3.07
CA ALA A 249 -1.99 -10.35 3.25
C ALA A 249 -2.62 -11.65 3.77
N SER A 250 -3.12 -12.46 2.85
CA SER A 250 -3.76 -13.73 3.17
C SER A 250 -2.81 -14.89 2.91
N PRO A 251 -2.60 -15.80 3.88
CA PRO A 251 -1.60 -16.85 3.77
C PRO A 251 -2.02 -18.01 2.88
N SER A 252 -3.31 -18.12 2.53
CA SER A 252 -3.87 -19.20 1.71
C SER A 252 -4.99 -18.72 0.80
N LYS A 253 -5.24 -19.45 -0.28
CA LYS A 253 -6.33 -19.19 -1.23
C LYS A 253 -7.70 -19.19 -0.53
N SER A 254 -7.94 -20.14 0.40
CA SER A 254 -9.20 -20.22 1.12
C SER A 254 -9.45 -18.98 2.00
N ALA A 255 -8.42 -18.49 2.69
CA ALA A 255 -8.50 -17.26 3.48
C ALA A 255 -8.70 -16.03 2.59
N LEU A 256 -7.95 -15.94 1.48
CA LEU A 256 -8.07 -14.84 0.53
C LEU A 256 -9.47 -14.78 -0.09
N LYS A 257 -10.01 -15.91 -0.53
CA LYS A 257 -11.37 -15.99 -1.11
C LYS A 257 -12.44 -15.43 -0.17
N LYS A 258 -12.37 -15.77 1.12
CA LYS A 258 -13.28 -15.24 2.15
C LYS A 258 -13.11 -13.73 2.31
N THR A 259 -11.86 -13.25 2.33
CA THR A 259 -11.55 -11.83 2.49
C THR A 259 -12.03 -11.02 1.29
N VAL A 260 -11.77 -11.47 0.07
CA VAL A 260 -12.23 -10.83 -1.17
C VAL A 260 -13.75 -10.77 -1.20
N ALA A 261 -14.44 -11.88 -0.93
CA ALA A 261 -15.90 -11.93 -0.89
C ALA A 261 -16.49 -10.94 0.13
N ASP A 262 -15.89 -10.81 1.32
CA ASP A 262 -16.34 -9.86 2.35
C ASP A 262 -16.14 -8.40 1.90
N ILE A 263 -15.00 -8.06 1.26
CA ILE A 263 -14.76 -6.71 0.73
C ILE A 263 -15.75 -6.38 -0.38
N ARG A 264 -15.98 -7.29 -1.34
CA ARG A 264 -16.95 -7.14 -2.43
C ARG A 264 -18.37 -6.91 -1.89
N ARG A 265 -18.81 -7.71 -0.90
CA ARG A 265 -20.11 -7.56 -0.25
C ARG A 265 -20.26 -6.20 0.41
N ARG A 266 -19.26 -5.75 1.18
CA ARG A 266 -19.27 -4.44 1.85
C ARG A 266 -19.29 -3.28 0.85
N ALA A 267 -18.59 -3.41 -0.28
CA ALA A 267 -18.67 -2.42 -1.36
C ALA A 267 -20.09 -2.28 -1.90
N ALA A 268 -20.79 -3.41 -2.15
CA ALA A 268 -22.19 -3.41 -2.56
C ALA A 268 -23.11 -2.78 -1.51
N GLU A 269 -22.90 -3.09 -0.22
CA GLU A 269 -23.65 -2.50 0.89
C GLU A 269 -23.43 -0.98 1.01
N ALA A 270 -22.24 -0.50 0.62
CA ALA A 270 -21.93 0.93 0.53
C ALA A 270 -22.42 1.58 -0.78
N GLY A 271 -23.23 0.87 -1.59
CA GLY A 271 -23.80 1.37 -2.85
C GLY A 271 -22.78 1.46 -4.02
N ARG A 272 -21.62 0.81 -3.89
CA ARG A 272 -20.57 0.77 -4.94
C ARG A 272 -20.66 -0.53 -5.73
N ASP A 273 -20.19 -0.49 -6.98
CA ASP A 273 -19.93 -1.73 -7.73
C ASP A 273 -18.88 -2.56 -6.96
N PRO A 274 -19.16 -3.83 -6.64
CA PRO A 274 -18.20 -4.72 -5.98
C PRO A 274 -16.82 -4.77 -6.65
N HIS A 275 -16.78 -4.66 -7.98
CA HIS A 275 -15.54 -4.69 -8.76
C HIS A 275 -14.93 -3.30 -9.02
N SER A 276 -15.52 -2.22 -8.47
CA SER A 276 -14.90 -0.88 -8.49
C SER A 276 -13.71 -0.75 -7.54
N ILE A 277 -13.46 -1.75 -6.69
CA ILE A 277 -12.32 -1.82 -5.78
C ILE A 277 -11.39 -2.92 -6.29
N LEU A 278 -10.15 -2.56 -6.62
CA LEU A 278 -9.11 -3.53 -6.96
C LEU A 278 -8.49 -4.11 -5.68
N ILE A 279 -8.40 -5.43 -5.58
CA ILE A 279 -7.86 -6.12 -4.41
C ILE A 279 -6.55 -6.80 -4.79
N PHE A 280 -5.50 -6.50 -4.02
CA PHE A 280 -4.15 -7.03 -4.22
C PHE A 280 -3.74 -7.86 -3.01
N ASN A 281 -3.36 -9.12 -3.24
CA ASN A 281 -2.75 -9.92 -2.17
C ASN A 281 -1.24 -9.70 -2.12
N MET A 282 -0.69 -9.61 -0.92
CA MET A 282 0.74 -9.62 -0.72
C MET A 282 1.29 -10.99 -1.14
N GLN A 283 2.35 -11.00 -1.95
CA GLN A 283 2.94 -12.20 -2.48
C GLN A 283 4.46 -12.03 -2.60
N THR A 284 5.22 -13.08 -2.36
CA THR A 284 6.65 -13.11 -2.69
C THR A 284 6.90 -14.22 -3.71
N ALA A 285 7.68 -13.92 -4.74
CA ALA A 285 8.05 -14.89 -5.76
C ALA A 285 9.58 -14.98 -5.87
N ILE A 286 10.12 -16.17 -5.69
CA ILE A 286 11.52 -16.51 -6.01
C ILE A 286 11.52 -17.25 -7.33
N VAL A 287 11.88 -16.52 -8.38
CA VAL A 287 11.88 -17.03 -9.76
C VAL A 287 13.27 -17.50 -10.15
N GLY A 288 13.36 -18.61 -10.85
CA GLY A 288 14.59 -19.12 -11.43
C GLY A 288 14.38 -19.58 -12.87
N GLU A 289 15.46 -19.80 -13.62
CA GLU A 289 15.40 -20.36 -14.98
C GLU A 289 14.74 -21.76 -15.01
N THR A 290 14.82 -22.48 -13.89
CA THR A 290 14.17 -23.77 -13.66
C THR A 290 13.69 -23.85 -12.22
N ASP A 291 12.74 -24.76 -11.92
CA ASP A 291 12.30 -25.02 -10.54
C ASP A 291 13.48 -25.38 -9.62
N LYS A 292 14.42 -26.19 -10.13
CA LYS A 292 15.63 -26.55 -9.37
C LYS A 292 16.49 -25.33 -9.04
N ALA A 293 16.67 -24.42 -9.98
CA ALA A 293 17.45 -23.19 -9.77
C ALA A 293 16.74 -22.28 -8.75
N ALA A 294 15.42 -22.12 -8.84
CA ALA A 294 14.63 -21.35 -7.88
C ALA A 294 14.69 -21.94 -6.47
N GLN A 295 14.60 -23.27 -6.34
CA GLN A 295 14.72 -23.97 -5.05
C GLN A 295 16.13 -23.79 -4.44
N ALA A 296 17.18 -23.86 -5.26
CA ALA A 296 18.56 -23.62 -4.80
C ALA A 296 18.72 -22.17 -4.28
N LYS A 297 18.18 -21.18 -5.02
CA LYS A 297 18.16 -19.78 -4.63
C LYS A 297 17.40 -19.58 -3.30
N TRP A 298 16.25 -20.18 -3.14
CA TRP A 298 15.48 -20.13 -1.89
C TRP A 298 16.25 -20.73 -0.70
N GLN A 299 16.92 -21.88 -0.87
CA GLN A 299 17.75 -22.47 0.18
C GLN A 299 18.94 -21.56 0.54
N GLU A 300 19.56 -20.90 -0.46
CA GLU A 300 20.59 -19.90 -0.22
C GLU A 300 20.07 -18.75 0.63
N TYR A 301 18.91 -18.17 0.27
CA TYR A 301 18.31 -17.05 1.00
C TYR A 301 17.99 -17.40 2.46
N LYS A 302 17.51 -18.60 2.73
CA LYS A 302 17.22 -19.04 4.11
C LYS A 302 18.43 -18.98 5.04
N ASN A 303 19.64 -19.12 4.52
CA ASN A 303 20.86 -19.04 5.32
C ASN A 303 21.14 -17.61 5.82
N TRP A 304 20.46 -16.61 5.29
CA TRP A 304 20.64 -15.20 5.62
C TRP A 304 19.46 -14.60 6.40
N THR A 305 18.40 -15.35 6.61
CA THR A 305 17.25 -14.86 7.41
C THR A 305 17.62 -14.67 8.86
N SER A 306 17.02 -13.67 9.50
CA SER A 306 17.19 -13.41 10.92
C SER A 306 15.98 -13.86 11.73
N TYR A 307 16.15 -14.85 12.58
CA TYR A 307 15.13 -15.28 13.55
C TYR A 307 14.75 -14.13 14.50
N GLU A 308 15.74 -13.45 15.07
CA GLU A 308 15.54 -12.31 15.96
C GLU A 308 14.82 -11.15 15.26
N GLY A 309 15.21 -10.85 14.01
CA GLY A 309 14.56 -9.82 13.20
C GLY A 309 13.11 -10.16 12.86
N ALA A 310 12.81 -11.42 12.55
CA ALA A 310 11.45 -11.88 12.32
C ALA A 310 10.58 -11.74 13.57
N LEU A 311 11.10 -12.11 14.75
CA LEU A 311 10.38 -11.94 16.02
C LEU A 311 10.18 -10.46 16.36
N ALA A 312 11.15 -9.59 16.09
CA ALA A 312 10.99 -8.14 16.28
C ALA A 312 9.82 -7.60 15.44
N LEU A 313 9.73 -7.99 14.16
CA LEU A 313 8.62 -7.62 13.28
C LEU A 313 7.28 -8.16 13.78
N ILE A 314 7.18 -9.46 14.04
CA ILE A 314 5.94 -10.10 14.51
C ILE A 314 5.47 -9.46 15.81
N SER A 315 6.39 -9.24 16.77
CA SER A 315 6.06 -8.58 18.04
C SER A 315 5.51 -7.18 17.83
N GLY A 316 6.13 -6.38 16.96
CA GLY A 316 5.65 -5.03 16.65
C GLY A 316 4.31 -5.02 15.92
N TRP A 317 4.09 -5.94 14.97
CA TRP A 317 2.83 -6.04 14.26
C TRP A 317 1.66 -6.51 15.13
N THR A 318 1.93 -7.41 16.08
CA THR A 318 0.90 -7.98 16.96
C THR A 318 0.74 -7.22 18.27
N GLY A 319 1.75 -6.45 18.69
CA GLY A 319 1.82 -5.86 20.03
C GLY A 319 2.09 -6.90 21.14
N ILE A 320 2.52 -8.12 20.77
CA ILE A 320 2.79 -9.24 21.71
C ILE A 320 4.30 -9.46 21.77
N ASP A 321 4.86 -9.49 22.95
CA ASP A 321 6.29 -9.76 23.17
C ASP A 321 6.61 -11.24 23.02
N PHE A 322 7.02 -11.66 21.81
CA PHE A 322 7.44 -13.03 21.54
C PHE A 322 8.81 -13.41 22.15
N GLY A 323 9.51 -12.47 22.74
CA GLY A 323 10.71 -12.75 23.54
C GLY A 323 10.42 -13.55 24.81
N GLN A 324 9.18 -13.60 25.26
CA GLN A 324 8.74 -14.34 26.43
C GLN A 324 8.31 -15.79 26.13
N TYR A 325 8.26 -16.17 24.84
CA TYR A 325 7.83 -17.49 24.40
C TYR A 325 9.02 -18.38 24.06
N GLN A 326 8.84 -19.69 24.26
CA GLN A 326 9.81 -20.67 23.78
C GLN A 326 9.63 -20.92 22.27
N PRO A 327 10.70 -21.25 21.51
CA PRO A 327 10.61 -21.46 20.08
C PRO A 327 9.56 -22.50 19.65
N ASP A 328 9.41 -23.58 20.38
CA ASP A 328 8.47 -24.66 20.08
C ASP A 328 7.08 -24.45 20.70
N GLU A 329 6.88 -23.36 21.43
CA GLU A 329 5.60 -23.03 22.04
C GLU A 329 4.57 -22.66 20.95
N VAL A 330 3.38 -23.26 21.06
CA VAL A 330 2.28 -23.00 20.11
C VAL A 330 1.59 -21.69 20.47
N PHE A 331 1.51 -20.80 19.50
CA PHE A 331 0.83 -19.53 19.66
C PHE A 331 -0.69 -19.71 19.67
N THR A 332 -1.35 -19.11 20.64
CA THR A 332 -2.81 -19.10 20.77
C THR A 332 -3.36 -17.70 20.55
N TYR A 333 -4.67 -17.62 20.24
CA TYR A 333 -5.34 -16.35 19.99
C TYR A 333 -5.19 -15.36 21.15
N ALA A 334 -4.89 -14.10 20.80
CA ALA A 334 -4.88 -12.96 21.70
C ALA A 334 -5.58 -11.76 21.06
N LYS A 335 -6.21 -10.90 21.87
CA LYS A 335 -6.75 -9.63 21.39
C LYS A 335 -5.68 -8.54 21.45
N THR A 336 -5.56 -7.76 20.37
CA THR A 336 -4.58 -6.68 20.29
C THR A 336 -5.17 -5.37 19.78
N ASN A 337 -4.58 -4.25 20.16
CA ASN A 337 -4.85 -2.92 19.60
C ASN A 337 -3.93 -2.59 18.39
N ALA A 338 -2.97 -3.47 18.08
CA ALA A 338 -2.08 -3.38 16.92
C ALA A 338 -2.75 -3.97 15.66
N ILE A 339 -2.11 -4.90 14.94
CA ILE A 339 -2.69 -5.50 13.73
C ILE A 339 -3.34 -6.83 14.08
N GLN A 340 -4.64 -6.82 14.43
CA GLN A 340 -5.37 -8.03 14.82
C GLN A 340 -5.35 -9.13 13.76
N SER A 341 -5.39 -8.78 12.48
CA SER A 341 -5.38 -9.77 11.39
C SER A 341 -4.11 -10.62 11.33
N VAL A 342 -2.99 -10.12 11.86
CA VAL A 342 -1.76 -10.89 12.00
C VAL A 342 -1.91 -11.96 13.08
N VAL A 343 -2.48 -11.60 14.21
CA VAL A 343 -2.82 -12.55 15.28
C VAL A 343 -3.76 -13.62 14.74
N ASP A 344 -4.80 -13.21 14.02
CA ASP A 344 -5.77 -14.14 13.43
C ASP A 344 -5.12 -15.11 12.42
N THR A 345 -4.17 -14.62 11.62
CA THR A 345 -3.43 -15.45 10.66
C THR A 345 -2.69 -16.60 11.32
N PHE A 346 -2.06 -16.34 12.47
CA PHE A 346 -1.26 -17.36 13.18
C PHE A 346 -2.03 -18.13 14.25
N SER A 347 -3.32 -17.86 14.43
CA SER A 347 -4.12 -18.51 15.48
C SER A 347 -5.44 -19.12 15.00
N THR A 348 -6.21 -18.41 14.18
CA THR A 348 -7.60 -18.79 13.86
C THR A 348 -7.92 -18.91 12.37
N ALA A 349 -7.08 -18.39 11.48
CA ALA A 349 -7.34 -18.38 10.04
C ALA A 349 -7.37 -19.77 9.41
N ASP A 350 -6.57 -20.69 9.93
CA ASP A 350 -6.54 -22.11 9.53
C ASP A 350 -6.62 -23.00 10.77
N PRO A 351 -7.80 -23.55 11.10
CA PRO A 351 -7.99 -24.37 12.29
C PRO A 351 -7.15 -25.67 12.31
N ASP A 352 -6.73 -26.14 11.15
CA ASP A 352 -5.96 -27.37 11.02
C ASP A 352 -4.44 -27.15 11.17
N LYS A 353 -4.01 -25.88 11.23
CA LYS A 353 -2.61 -25.51 11.32
C LYS A 353 -2.29 -24.84 12.66
N GLN A 354 -1.46 -25.51 13.46
CA GLN A 354 -0.88 -24.92 14.66
C GLN A 354 0.48 -24.31 14.35
N TRP A 355 0.69 -23.08 14.84
CA TRP A 355 1.91 -22.34 14.62
C TRP A 355 2.74 -22.28 15.90
N SER A 356 3.92 -22.89 15.91
CA SER A 356 4.92 -22.55 16.93
C SER A 356 5.57 -21.22 16.64
N VAL A 357 6.13 -20.57 17.65
CA VAL A 357 6.84 -19.29 17.50
C VAL A 357 7.98 -19.42 16.47
N LYS A 358 8.69 -20.53 16.48
CA LYS A 358 9.70 -20.84 15.46
C LYS A 358 9.13 -20.89 14.05
N ALA A 359 8.01 -21.61 13.87
CA ALA A 359 7.37 -21.70 12.55
C ALA A 359 6.85 -20.35 12.04
N MET A 360 6.37 -19.48 12.94
CA MET A 360 5.98 -18.10 12.60
C MET A 360 7.19 -17.28 12.14
N ALA A 361 8.31 -17.37 12.87
CA ALA A 361 9.53 -16.65 12.50
C ALA A 361 10.13 -17.14 11.19
N GLU A 362 10.11 -18.44 10.92
CA GLU A 362 10.55 -19.04 9.65
C GLU A 362 9.65 -18.58 8.48
N TRP A 363 8.33 -18.51 8.69
CA TRP A 363 7.40 -18.00 7.69
C TRP A 363 7.67 -16.52 7.36
N VAL A 364 7.82 -15.68 8.37
CA VAL A 364 8.04 -14.23 8.20
C VAL A 364 9.44 -13.94 7.67
N GLY A 365 10.38 -14.85 7.84
CA GLY A 365 11.80 -14.65 7.48
C GLY A 365 12.05 -14.29 6.01
N ILE A 366 11.15 -14.69 5.08
CA ILE A 366 11.22 -14.31 3.67
C ILE A 366 9.83 -13.87 3.20
N GLY A 367 9.68 -12.59 2.88
CA GLY A 367 8.46 -12.04 2.31
C GLY A 367 7.36 -11.68 3.32
N GLY A 368 7.64 -11.70 4.61
CA GLY A 368 6.70 -11.25 5.65
C GLY A 368 5.47 -12.15 5.77
N PHE A 369 4.27 -11.57 5.75
CA PHE A 369 3.01 -12.32 5.90
C PHE A 369 2.50 -12.95 4.61
N GLY A 370 2.97 -12.51 3.47
CA GLY A 370 2.53 -13.02 2.17
C GLY A 370 2.98 -14.47 1.97
N PRO A 371 2.22 -15.25 1.21
CA PRO A 371 2.68 -16.55 0.78
C PRO A 371 3.90 -16.42 -0.14
N LEU A 372 4.75 -17.45 -0.13
CA LEU A 372 5.95 -17.55 -0.95
C LEU A 372 5.73 -18.57 -2.07
N ILE A 373 6.00 -18.18 -3.31
CA ILE A 373 6.04 -19.07 -4.48
C ILE A 373 7.50 -19.19 -4.91
N VAL A 374 7.96 -20.42 -5.14
CA VAL A 374 9.32 -20.72 -5.56
C VAL A 374 9.27 -21.63 -6.76
N GLY A 375 9.75 -21.18 -7.92
CA GLY A 375 9.72 -21.99 -9.13
C GLY A 375 10.26 -21.30 -10.37
N SER A 376 10.19 -22.00 -11.50
CA SER A 376 10.41 -21.43 -12.84
C SER A 376 9.32 -20.39 -13.16
N ALA A 377 9.52 -19.63 -14.23
CA ALA A 377 8.52 -18.69 -14.70
C ALA A 377 7.14 -19.35 -14.94
N GLU A 378 7.15 -20.58 -15.51
CA GLU A 378 5.94 -21.35 -15.76
C GLU A 378 5.24 -21.72 -14.46
N THR A 379 5.98 -22.29 -13.49
CA THR A 379 5.44 -22.71 -12.18
C THR A 379 4.86 -21.51 -11.42
N VAL A 380 5.58 -20.38 -11.40
CA VAL A 380 5.10 -19.16 -10.71
C VAL A 380 3.88 -18.59 -11.42
N ALA A 381 3.86 -18.57 -12.76
CA ALA A 381 2.72 -18.09 -13.53
C ALA A 381 1.48 -18.96 -13.33
N ASP A 382 1.62 -20.29 -13.29
CA ASP A 382 0.52 -21.23 -12.98
C ASP A 382 -0.09 -20.92 -11.63
N GLU A 383 0.75 -20.74 -10.62
CA GLU A 383 0.28 -20.46 -9.25
C GLU A 383 -0.39 -19.07 -9.15
N LEU A 384 0.16 -18.01 -9.74
CA LEU A 384 -0.47 -16.69 -9.74
C LEU A 384 -1.83 -16.69 -10.44
N GLN A 385 -1.95 -17.38 -11.59
CA GLN A 385 -3.24 -17.54 -12.28
C GLN A 385 -4.25 -18.29 -11.41
N SER A 386 -3.83 -19.39 -10.78
CA SER A 386 -4.67 -20.16 -9.87
C SER A 386 -5.18 -19.31 -8.69
N TRP A 387 -4.33 -18.45 -8.10
CA TRP A 387 -4.79 -17.50 -7.07
C TRP A 387 -5.88 -16.56 -7.59
N VAL A 388 -5.72 -15.98 -8.78
CA VAL A 388 -6.71 -15.08 -9.38
C VAL A 388 -8.03 -15.80 -9.67
N GLU A 389 -7.96 -16.99 -10.26
CA GLU A 389 -9.13 -17.78 -10.67
C GLU A 389 -9.94 -18.29 -9.47
N GLU A 390 -9.25 -18.75 -8.42
CA GLU A 390 -9.90 -19.37 -7.26
C GLU A 390 -10.43 -18.34 -6.24
N THR A 391 -9.84 -17.14 -6.18
CA THR A 391 -10.09 -16.17 -5.08
C THR A 391 -10.74 -14.88 -5.50
N ASP A 392 -10.86 -14.61 -6.80
CA ASP A 392 -11.34 -13.32 -7.35
C ASP A 392 -10.46 -12.11 -7.00
N VAL A 393 -9.19 -12.32 -6.64
CA VAL A 393 -8.22 -11.23 -6.43
C VAL A 393 -7.84 -10.59 -7.78
N ASP A 394 -7.58 -9.28 -7.79
CA ASP A 394 -7.25 -8.54 -9.03
C ASP A 394 -5.77 -8.56 -9.38
N GLY A 395 -4.92 -8.88 -8.41
CA GLY A 395 -3.47 -8.93 -8.61
C GLY A 395 -2.69 -9.07 -7.32
N PHE A 396 -1.42 -8.73 -7.39
CA PHE A 396 -0.48 -8.97 -6.31
C PHE A 396 0.36 -7.73 -6.00
N ASN A 397 0.63 -7.55 -4.71
CA ASN A 397 1.63 -6.64 -4.21
C ASN A 397 2.88 -7.46 -3.91
N LEU A 398 3.85 -7.46 -4.83
CA LEU A 398 5.02 -8.34 -4.78
C LEU A 398 6.08 -7.78 -3.85
N ALA A 399 6.34 -8.48 -2.74
CA ALA A 399 7.47 -8.23 -1.88
C ALA A 399 8.74 -8.88 -2.46
N TYR A 400 9.89 -8.36 -2.06
CA TYR A 400 11.18 -8.94 -2.45
C TYR A 400 11.80 -9.76 -1.32
N ALA A 401 12.63 -10.73 -1.70
CA ALA A 401 13.55 -11.41 -0.79
C ALA A 401 14.89 -10.68 -0.78
N VAL A 402 15.55 -10.56 -1.93
CA VAL A 402 16.81 -9.86 -2.16
C VAL A 402 16.57 -8.78 -3.23
N THR A 403 16.83 -7.52 -2.91
CA THR A 403 16.62 -6.39 -3.83
C THR A 403 17.94 -5.99 -4.53
N HIS A 404 18.01 -5.66 -5.86
CA HIS A 404 16.89 -5.70 -6.83
C HIS A 404 16.75 -7.06 -7.53
N GLU A 405 17.47 -8.09 -7.07
CA GLU A 405 17.50 -9.41 -7.73
C GLU A 405 16.11 -9.99 -7.91
N THR A 406 15.29 -9.99 -6.86
CA THR A 406 13.91 -10.53 -6.93
C THR A 406 13.09 -9.84 -8.02
N PHE A 407 13.11 -8.52 -8.09
CA PHE A 407 12.37 -7.80 -9.12
C PHE A 407 12.98 -7.97 -10.51
N THR A 408 14.30 -8.13 -10.61
CA THR A 408 14.98 -8.43 -11.88
C THR A 408 14.52 -9.79 -12.42
N ASP A 409 14.51 -10.83 -11.60
CA ASP A 409 14.03 -12.15 -12.01
C ASP A 409 12.55 -12.12 -12.43
N VAL A 410 11.71 -11.39 -11.71
CA VAL A 410 10.31 -11.20 -12.10
C VAL A 410 10.20 -10.54 -13.47
N VAL A 411 10.94 -9.46 -13.69
CA VAL A 411 10.90 -8.69 -14.95
C VAL A 411 11.45 -9.49 -16.14
N GLU A 412 12.57 -10.19 -15.93
CA GLU A 412 13.27 -10.89 -17.03
C GLU A 412 12.68 -12.29 -17.32
N LEU A 413 12.14 -12.97 -16.32
CA LEU A 413 11.70 -14.36 -16.47
C LEU A 413 10.17 -14.48 -16.42
N LEU A 414 9.53 -13.94 -15.38
CA LEU A 414 8.10 -14.14 -15.13
C LEU A 414 7.20 -13.29 -16.06
N ILE A 415 7.51 -12.00 -16.21
CA ILE A 415 6.68 -11.09 -17.03
C ILE A 415 6.54 -11.58 -18.48
N PRO A 416 7.61 -12.01 -19.18
CA PRO A 416 7.48 -12.56 -20.52
C PRO A 416 6.55 -13.77 -20.59
N GLU A 417 6.57 -14.66 -19.59
CA GLU A 417 5.67 -15.83 -19.56
C GLU A 417 4.21 -15.41 -19.33
N LEU A 418 3.93 -14.48 -18.41
CA LEU A 418 2.60 -13.94 -18.20
C LEU A 418 2.04 -13.22 -19.44
N GLN A 419 2.90 -12.50 -20.17
CA GLN A 419 2.56 -11.84 -21.44
C GLN A 419 2.30 -12.86 -22.56
N LYS A 420 3.07 -13.92 -22.65
CA LYS A 420 2.88 -15.03 -23.60
C LYS A 420 1.53 -15.71 -23.36
N ARG A 421 1.12 -15.90 -22.12
CA ARG A 421 -0.20 -16.45 -21.72
C ARG A 421 -1.36 -15.49 -21.98
N GLY A 422 -1.09 -14.20 -22.24
CA GLY A 422 -2.12 -13.18 -22.47
C GLY A 422 -2.82 -12.72 -21.19
N VAL A 423 -2.23 -12.97 -20.01
CA VAL A 423 -2.77 -12.59 -18.70
C VAL A 423 -2.08 -11.36 -18.10
N TYR A 424 -1.14 -10.77 -18.80
CA TYR A 424 -0.44 -9.57 -18.38
C TYR A 424 -0.26 -8.60 -19.55
N LYS A 425 -0.33 -7.30 -19.24
CA LYS A 425 -0.22 -6.24 -20.26
C LYS A 425 1.15 -6.22 -20.95
N ARG A 426 1.14 -5.97 -22.26
CA ARG A 426 2.35 -5.76 -23.07
C ARG A 426 2.76 -4.31 -23.12
N GLU A 427 1.78 -3.41 -23.06
CA GLU A 427 1.96 -1.96 -23.08
C GLU A 427 1.13 -1.31 -21.98
N TYR A 428 1.58 -0.15 -21.52
CA TYR A 428 0.78 0.67 -20.63
C TYR A 428 -0.39 1.32 -21.34
N ARG A 429 -1.53 1.40 -20.67
CA ARG A 429 -2.59 2.33 -21.05
C ARG A 429 -2.11 3.77 -20.84
N GLN A 430 -2.58 4.70 -21.65
CA GLN A 430 -2.28 6.13 -21.47
C GLN A 430 -3.11 6.73 -20.33
N GLY A 431 -2.71 7.91 -19.85
CA GLY A 431 -3.42 8.67 -18.83
C GLY A 431 -2.80 8.58 -17.44
N THR A 432 -3.56 9.04 -16.46
CA THR A 432 -3.22 9.03 -15.03
C THR A 432 -3.20 7.60 -14.48
N LEU A 433 -2.72 7.45 -13.26
CA LEU A 433 -2.74 6.16 -12.56
C LEU A 433 -4.18 5.60 -12.46
N ARG A 434 -5.16 6.47 -12.12
CA ARG A 434 -6.56 6.05 -12.06
C ARG A 434 -7.09 5.56 -13.40
N GLU A 435 -6.84 6.29 -14.48
CA GLU A 435 -7.26 5.87 -15.84
C GLU A 435 -6.62 4.55 -16.26
N LYS A 436 -5.36 4.31 -15.89
CA LYS A 436 -4.67 3.03 -16.16
C LYS A 436 -5.25 1.87 -15.37
N LEU A 437 -5.61 2.08 -14.13
CA LEU A 437 -6.14 1.04 -13.23
C LEU A 437 -7.61 0.70 -13.54
N PHE A 438 -8.45 1.72 -13.77
CA PHE A 438 -9.90 1.55 -13.82
C PHE A 438 -10.51 1.84 -15.21
N GLY A 439 -9.75 2.49 -16.10
CA GLY A 439 -10.31 3.11 -17.29
C GLY A 439 -11.11 4.37 -16.93
N GLY A 440 -11.73 4.99 -17.91
CA GLY A 440 -12.64 6.13 -17.68
C GLY A 440 -11.92 7.43 -17.31
N SER A 441 -12.28 8.03 -16.18
CA SER A 441 -11.85 9.37 -15.80
C SER A 441 -10.60 9.39 -14.92
N ALA A 442 -9.81 10.46 -15.03
CA ALA A 442 -8.70 10.75 -14.11
C ALA A 442 -9.19 11.05 -12.68
N ARG A 443 -10.46 11.42 -12.50
CA ARG A 443 -11.06 11.86 -11.23
C ARG A 443 -11.94 10.77 -10.61
N LEU A 444 -12.13 10.82 -9.30
CA LEU A 444 -13.13 10.00 -8.61
C LEU A 444 -14.48 10.06 -9.30
N GLN A 445 -15.17 8.95 -9.44
CA GLN A 445 -16.49 8.87 -10.06
C GLN A 445 -17.55 8.48 -9.04
N ALA A 446 -18.77 9.01 -9.20
CA ALA A 446 -19.92 8.53 -8.42
C ALA A 446 -20.07 7.00 -8.59
N PRO A 447 -20.44 6.27 -7.53
CA PRO A 447 -20.94 6.74 -6.23
C PRO A 447 -19.84 6.94 -5.14
N HIS A 448 -18.57 7.11 -5.51
CA HIS A 448 -17.52 7.36 -4.52
C HIS A 448 -17.81 8.67 -3.74
N PRO A 449 -17.75 8.68 -2.39
CA PRO A 449 -18.14 9.84 -1.58
C PRO A 449 -17.36 11.11 -1.95
N GLY A 450 -16.07 11.01 -2.28
CA GLY A 450 -15.27 12.15 -2.70
C GLY A 450 -15.81 12.88 -3.93
N ALA A 451 -16.47 12.16 -4.86
CA ALA A 451 -17.06 12.77 -6.05
C ALA A 451 -18.23 13.72 -5.72
N GLY A 452 -18.92 13.51 -4.60
CA GLY A 452 -20.04 14.34 -4.15
C GLY A 452 -19.64 15.74 -3.68
N TYR A 453 -18.36 16.01 -3.44
CA TYR A 453 -17.90 17.32 -2.99
C TYR A 453 -17.64 18.31 -4.13
N ARG A 454 -17.80 17.91 -5.39
CA ARG A 454 -17.63 18.80 -6.54
C ARG A 454 -18.73 19.85 -6.61
N ILE A 455 -18.33 21.08 -6.86
CA ILE A 455 -19.27 22.15 -7.15
C ILE A 455 -19.59 22.06 -8.66
N HIS A 456 -20.87 21.89 -8.98
CA HIS A 456 -21.36 21.89 -10.35
C HIS A 456 -21.84 23.30 -10.73
N GLU A 457 -21.57 23.72 -11.96
CA GLU A 457 -21.90 25.07 -12.48
C GLU A 457 -23.37 25.51 -12.30
N GLN A 458 -24.28 24.63 -11.91
CA GLN A 458 -25.72 24.94 -11.81
C GLN A 458 -26.25 25.14 -10.40
N SER A 459 -25.50 24.95 -9.35
CA SER A 459 -26.12 24.94 -8.01
C SER A 459 -25.55 25.91 -6.98
N GLY A 460 -24.35 26.47 -7.10
CA GLY A 460 -23.80 27.42 -6.10
C GLY A 460 -23.95 26.98 -4.63
N ILE A 461 -24.41 25.78 -4.38
CA ILE A 461 -24.74 25.23 -3.06
C ILE A 461 -24.00 23.91 -2.88
N LEU A 462 -23.12 23.87 -1.88
CA LEU A 462 -22.65 22.61 -1.30
C LEU A 462 -23.89 21.84 -0.79
N MET A 463 -24.28 20.80 -1.48
CA MET A 463 -25.29 19.89 -0.94
C MET A 463 -24.61 18.99 0.08
N PRO A 464 -25.01 19.04 1.36
CA PRO A 464 -24.62 18.02 2.30
C PRO A 464 -25.28 16.71 1.92
N VAL A 465 -24.50 15.63 1.89
CA VAL A 465 -25.00 14.25 1.81
C VAL A 465 -25.45 13.80 3.18
#